data_848f6686a02254f2c792ca9d21792776
#
_entry.id   848f6686a02254f2c792ca9d21792776
#
_cell.length_a   1.000
_cell.length_b   1.000
_cell.length_c   1.000
_cell.angle_alpha   90.00
_cell.angle_beta   90.00
_cell.angle_gamma   90.00
#
_symmetry.space_group_name_H-M   'P 1'
#
loop_
_entity.id
_entity.type
_entity.pdbx_description
1 polymer ?
#
loop_
_entity_poly.entity_id
_entity_poly.type
_entity_poly.pdbx_seq_one_letter_code
_entity_poly.pdbx_strand_id
1 'polypeptide(L)'
;MTVYQTLELETHRDVTVIWMNRPEVRNAFNETMISELSAAFNSLDADDKVKAVVLAGRGPSFCAGADLNWMKKMAGYSTGQNYEDALGLANMLHALYSMTKPTIARVHGHAFAGGMGLVSACDIAVAAFEAEFCLSEVRIGLIPATIGPYVVAAMGARASHRYMLTGERFGAAEAYRIGLVHEITPAEKLDERIDELLIHVVTGGSAAHAQTKTLIDLIAQSPLNQTLIEETATRIAKVRASDEGREGIRSFLEKRKPNWVPGE
;
A
#
# COMPACT_ATOMS: atom_id res chain seq x y z
N MET A 1 19.32 14.66 3.26
CA MET A 1 17.91 14.27 3.43
C MET A 1 17.10 15.03 2.40
N THR A 2 16.31 14.34 1.62
CA THR A 2 15.38 14.97 0.66
C THR A 2 14.32 15.70 1.48
N VAL A 3 14.10 16.98 1.21
CA VAL A 3 13.05 17.78 1.87
C VAL A 3 11.81 17.69 0.98
N TYR A 4 10.76 17.09 1.50
CA TYR A 4 9.46 17.02 0.84
C TYR A 4 8.57 18.20 1.25
N GLN A 5 7.69 18.64 0.38
CA GLN A 5 6.74 19.73 0.62
C GLN A 5 5.42 19.20 1.20
N THR A 6 5.04 17.98 0.80
CA THR A 6 3.73 17.38 1.09
C THR A 6 3.82 16.11 1.92
N LEU A 7 5.04 15.67 2.25
CA LEU A 7 5.29 14.45 3.02
C LEU A 7 6.22 14.74 4.20
N GLU A 8 6.08 13.95 5.25
CA GLU A 8 7.05 13.78 6.33
C GLU A 8 7.48 12.33 6.39
N LEU A 9 8.77 12.07 6.55
CA LEU A 9 9.30 10.71 6.73
C LEU A 9 9.88 10.58 8.13
N GLU A 10 9.36 9.61 8.87
CA GLU A 10 9.85 9.24 10.21
C GLU A 10 10.40 7.82 10.16
N THR A 11 11.71 7.67 10.40
CA THR A 11 12.36 6.36 10.43
C THR A 11 12.69 5.96 11.86
N HIS A 12 12.17 4.83 12.27
CA HIS A 12 12.43 4.21 13.55
C HIS A 12 13.05 2.83 13.32
N ARG A 13 14.35 2.70 13.62
CA ARG A 13 15.15 1.48 13.33
C ARG A 13 15.10 1.15 11.83
N ASP A 14 14.42 0.08 11.46
CA ASP A 14 14.30 -0.47 10.11
C ASP A 14 12.90 -0.29 9.48
N VAL A 15 12.06 0.55 10.08
CA VAL A 15 10.73 0.91 9.58
C VAL A 15 10.67 2.41 9.27
N THR A 16 10.12 2.77 8.11
CA THR A 16 9.83 4.18 7.78
C THR A 16 8.34 4.40 7.64
N VAL A 17 7.84 5.40 8.37
CA VAL A 17 6.48 5.91 8.22
C VAL A 17 6.52 7.10 7.25
N ILE A 18 5.73 7.01 6.18
CA ILE A 18 5.46 8.12 5.27
C ILE A 18 4.16 8.76 5.72
N TRP A 19 4.22 9.98 6.20
CA TRP A 19 3.07 10.79 6.52
C TRP A 19 2.73 11.70 5.33
N MET A 20 1.57 11.52 4.72
CA MET A 20 0.99 12.56 3.86
C MET A 20 0.67 13.76 4.74
N ASN A 21 1.23 14.92 4.43
CA ASN A 21 1.19 16.12 5.27
C ASN A 21 0.65 17.34 4.54
N ARG A 22 -0.63 17.27 4.18
CA ARG A 22 -1.47 18.37 3.68
C ARG A 22 -2.80 18.38 4.44
N PRO A 23 -2.80 18.47 5.78
CA PRO A 23 -4.01 18.31 6.61
C PRO A 23 -5.10 19.35 6.28
N GLU A 24 -4.71 20.55 5.85
CA GLU A 24 -5.61 21.66 5.48
C GLU A 24 -6.51 21.34 4.29
N VAL A 25 -6.06 20.43 3.39
CA VAL A 25 -6.83 19.89 2.28
C VAL A 25 -7.11 18.38 2.43
N ARG A 26 -7.03 17.88 3.68
CA ARG A 26 -7.30 16.46 4.03
C ARG A 26 -6.44 15.49 3.20
N ASN A 27 -5.19 15.83 2.99
CA ASN A 27 -4.21 15.03 2.23
C ASN A 27 -4.67 14.69 0.80
N ALA A 28 -5.44 15.60 0.17
CA ALA A 28 -5.85 15.42 -1.21
C ALA A 28 -4.65 15.53 -2.16
N PHE A 29 -4.64 14.69 -3.21
CA PHE A 29 -3.57 14.63 -4.20
C PHE A 29 -3.45 15.91 -5.03
N ASN A 30 -2.23 16.32 -5.26
CA ASN A 30 -1.82 17.20 -6.33
C ASN A 30 -0.58 16.64 -7.02
N GLU A 31 -0.12 17.29 -8.09
CA GLU A 31 1.03 16.86 -8.87
C GLU A 31 2.30 16.70 -8.02
N THR A 32 2.49 17.59 -7.03
CA THR A 32 3.64 17.55 -6.11
C THR A 32 3.59 16.31 -5.23
N MET A 33 2.43 16.04 -4.59
CA MET A 33 2.30 14.86 -3.71
C MET A 33 2.47 13.56 -4.49
N ILE A 34 1.93 13.46 -5.70
CA ILE A 34 2.08 12.28 -6.57
C ILE A 34 3.56 12.04 -6.89
N SER A 35 4.28 13.10 -7.28
CA SER A 35 5.72 13.02 -7.57
C SER A 35 6.54 12.67 -6.34
N GLU A 36 6.25 13.29 -5.20
CA GLU A 36 6.96 13.04 -3.94
C GLU A 36 6.71 11.63 -3.39
N LEU A 37 5.48 11.12 -3.44
CA LEU A 37 5.17 9.74 -3.07
C LEU A 37 5.92 8.76 -3.97
N SER A 38 5.93 8.97 -5.28
CA SER A 38 6.70 8.14 -6.22
C SER A 38 8.18 8.11 -5.87
N ALA A 39 8.76 9.28 -5.60
CA ALA A 39 10.18 9.39 -5.21
C ALA A 39 10.46 8.71 -3.86
N ALA A 40 9.57 8.87 -2.87
CA ALA A 40 9.71 8.26 -1.56
C ALA A 40 9.63 6.74 -1.64
N PHE A 41 8.65 6.17 -2.35
CA PHE A 41 8.52 4.72 -2.51
C PHE A 41 9.78 4.13 -3.18
N ASN A 42 10.23 4.69 -4.30
CA ASN A 42 11.42 4.21 -4.99
C ASN A 42 12.69 4.33 -4.12
N SER A 43 12.86 5.44 -3.38
CA SER A 43 14.00 5.64 -2.52
C SER A 43 14.02 4.66 -1.35
N LEU A 44 12.88 4.44 -0.70
CA LEU A 44 12.77 3.51 0.43
C LEU A 44 12.88 2.05 -0.02
N ASP A 45 12.38 1.73 -1.21
CA ASP A 45 12.54 0.38 -1.75
C ASP A 45 14.00 0.03 -2.06
N ALA A 46 14.80 1.02 -2.48
CA ALA A 46 16.22 0.87 -2.76
C ALA A 46 17.11 0.92 -1.49
N ASP A 47 16.58 1.32 -0.32
CA ASP A 47 17.37 1.41 0.91
C ASP A 47 17.34 0.08 1.69
N ASP A 48 18.46 -0.64 1.71
CA ASP A 48 18.61 -1.93 2.41
C ASP A 48 18.39 -1.84 3.93
N LYS A 49 18.46 -0.62 4.51
CA LYS A 49 18.21 -0.42 5.94
C LYS A 49 16.72 -0.42 6.28
N VAL A 50 15.85 -0.19 5.30
CA VAL A 50 14.41 -0.18 5.49
C VAL A 50 13.85 -1.57 5.24
N LYS A 51 13.14 -2.15 6.19
CA LYS A 51 12.49 -3.46 6.09
C LYS A 51 10.98 -3.39 5.87
N ALA A 52 10.34 -2.30 6.29
CA ALA A 52 8.91 -2.09 6.10
C ALA A 52 8.58 -0.61 5.95
N VAL A 53 7.49 -0.31 5.27
CA VAL A 53 6.98 1.04 5.09
C VAL A 53 5.53 1.12 5.58
N VAL A 54 5.23 2.13 6.39
CA VAL A 54 3.87 2.48 6.80
C VAL A 54 3.45 3.74 6.07
N LEU A 55 2.29 3.72 5.41
CA LEU A 55 1.69 4.90 4.79
C LEU A 55 0.57 5.44 5.69
N ALA A 56 0.66 6.70 6.08
CA ALA A 56 -0.24 7.36 7.00
C ALA A 56 -0.59 8.79 6.55
N GLY A 57 -1.56 9.42 7.17
CA GLY A 57 -1.91 10.81 6.93
C GLY A 57 -1.88 11.65 8.20
N ARG A 58 -1.43 12.90 8.11
CA ARG A 58 -1.57 13.89 9.18
C ARG A 58 -2.98 14.48 9.18
N GLY A 59 -3.41 14.98 10.32
CA GLY A 59 -4.70 15.66 10.49
C GLY A 59 -5.90 14.69 10.49
N PRO A 60 -7.11 15.13 10.04
CA PRO A 60 -8.35 14.38 10.29
C PRO A 60 -8.67 13.28 9.26
N SER A 61 -7.90 13.15 8.19
CA SER A 61 -8.19 12.22 7.09
C SER A 61 -6.93 11.51 6.63
N PHE A 62 -7.09 10.27 6.19
CA PHE A 62 -6.01 9.56 5.50
C PHE A 62 -5.71 10.25 4.16
N CYS A 63 -6.68 10.27 3.23
CA CYS A 63 -6.61 10.99 1.97
C CYS A 63 -8.01 11.19 1.38
N ALA A 64 -8.37 12.43 1.07
CA ALA A 64 -9.69 12.78 0.55
C ALA A 64 -9.83 12.68 -0.99
N GLY A 65 -8.83 12.15 -1.68
CA GLY A 65 -8.84 12.01 -3.14
C GLY A 65 -8.14 13.17 -3.85
N ALA A 66 -8.69 13.65 -4.96
CA ALA A 66 -8.08 14.70 -5.77
C ALA A 66 -8.25 16.10 -5.17
N ASP A 67 -7.19 16.89 -5.18
CA ASP A 67 -7.20 18.32 -4.79
C ASP A 67 -8.08 19.14 -5.75
N LEU A 68 -8.93 20.00 -5.20
CA LEU A 68 -9.86 20.81 -6.00
C LEU A 68 -9.17 21.76 -6.99
N ASN A 69 -7.99 22.28 -6.65
CA ASN A 69 -7.22 23.12 -7.56
C ASN A 69 -6.59 22.31 -8.68
N TRP A 70 -6.13 21.09 -8.37
CA TRP A 70 -5.67 20.15 -9.38
C TRP A 70 -6.81 19.75 -10.32
N MET A 71 -8.00 19.44 -9.80
CA MET A 71 -9.19 19.16 -10.61
C MET A 71 -9.59 20.31 -11.53
N LYS A 72 -9.50 21.58 -11.07
CA LYS A 72 -9.73 22.75 -11.91
C LYS A 72 -8.75 22.86 -13.07
N LYS A 73 -7.47 22.52 -12.85
CA LYS A 73 -6.47 22.49 -13.92
C LYS A 73 -6.79 21.38 -14.94
N MET A 74 -7.08 20.15 -14.44
CA MET A 74 -7.42 19.02 -15.32
C MET A 74 -8.62 19.29 -16.23
N ALA A 75 -9.60 20.06 -15.77
CA ALA A 75 -10.76 20.44 -16.58
C ALA A 75 -10.39 21.24 -17.85
N GLY A 76 -9.21 21.85 -17.86
CA GLY A 76 -8.67 22.58 -19.02
C GLY A 76 -7.64 21.79 -19.86
N TYR A 77 -7.33 20.55 -19.48
CA TYR A 77 -6.31 19.75 -20.16
C TYR A 77 -6.81 19.16 -21.48
N SER A 78 -5.92 19.09 -22.46
CA SER A 78 -6.12 18.26 -23.64
C SER A 78 -6.14 16.77 -23.27
N THR A 79 -6.63 15.92 -24.17
CA THR A 79 -6.59 14.45 -23.97
C THR A 79 -5.18 13.94 -23.67
N GLY A 80 -4.16 14.46 -24.36
CA GLY A 80 -2.76 14.09 -24.13
C GLY A 80 -2.27 14.48 -22.73
N GLN A 81 -2.58 15.70 -22.28
CA GLN A 81 -2.24 16.17 -20.94
C GLN A 81 -2.95 15.36 -19.85
N ASN A 82 -4.24 15.04 -20.04
CA ASN A 82 -4.98 14.17 -19.13
C ASN A 82 -4.38 12.76 -19.05
N TYR A 83 -3.87 12.23 -20.19
CA TYR A 83 -3.19 10.93 -20.20
C TYR A 83 -1.89 10.96 -19.40
N GLU A 84 -1.03 11.94 -19.60
CA GLU A 84 0.24 12.04 -18.86
C GLU A 84 0.02 12.24 -17.36
N ASP A 85 -0.95 13.07 -17.00
CA ASP A 85 -1.34 13.30 -15.61
C ASP A 85 -1.86 12.02 -14.93
N ALA A 86 -2.77 11.32 -15.60
CA ALA A 86 -3.30 10.03 -15.12
C ALA A 86 -2.21 8.95 -15.04
N LEU A 87 -1.27 8.93 -15.98
CA LEU A 87 -0.13 8.01 -16.01
C LEU A 87 0.79 8.28 -14.80
N GLY A 88 1.00 9.54 -14.43
CA GLY A 88 1.75 9.91 -13.22
C GLY A 88 1.16 9.28 -11.96
N LEU A 89 -0.17 9.39 -11.79
CA LEU A 89 -0.89 8.76 -10.67
C LEU A 89 -0.83 7.22 -10.74
N ALA A 90 -1.00 6.64 -11.93
CA ALA A 90 -0.92 5.18 -12.11
C ALA A 90 0.48 4.64 -11.76
N ASN A 91 1.54 5.33 -12.19
CA ASN A 91 2.92 4.96 -11.88
C ASN A 91 3.24 5.09 -10.39
N MET A 92 2.71 6.10 -9.70
CA MET A 92 2.85 6.26 -8.26
C MET A 92 2.21 5.09 -7.50
N LEU A 93 0.99 4.69 -7.87
CA LEU A 93 0.31 3.53 -7.27
C LEU A 93 1.07 2.23 -7.57
N HIS A 94 1.58 2.09 -8.79
CA HIS A 94 2.40 0.94 -9.15
C HIS A 94 3.70 0.88 -8.36
N ALA A 95 4.36 2.02 -8.14
CA ALA A 95 5.57 2.08 -7.31
C ALA A 95 5.30 1.61 -5.86
N LEU A 96 4.16 1.99 -5.26
CA LEU A 96 3.75 1.49 -3.94
C LEU A 96 3.47 -0.02 -3.96
N TYR A 97 2.66 -0.48 -4.90
CA TYR A 97 2.26 -1.89 -5.01
C TYR A 97 3.44 -2.82 -5.24
N SER A 98 4.37 -2.42 -6.12
CA SER A 98 5.52 -3.23 -6.52
C SER A 98 6.73 -3.15 -5.56
N MET A 99 6.65 -2.37 -4.47
CA MET A 99 7.71 -2.35 -3.47
C MET A 99 8.08 -3.77 -3.04
N THR A 100 9.36 -4.04 -2.96
CA THR A 100 9.86 -5.34 -2.47
C THR A 100 9.68 -5.51 -0.97
N LYS A 101 9.49 -4.39 -0.27
CA LYS A 101 9.29 -4.31 1.18
C LYS A 101 7.80 -4.37 1.52
N PRO A 102 7.42 -5.04 2.62
CA PRO A 102 6.05 -4.99 3.11
C PRO A 102 5.58 -3.57 3.38
N THR A 103 4.35 -3.27 2.97
CA THR A 103 3.72 -1.96 3.09
C THR A 103 2.44 -2.07 3.91
N ILE A 104 2.23 -1.13 4.85
CA ILE A 104 1.06 -1.09 5.72
C ILE A 104 0.35 0.25 5.57
N ALA A 105 -0.94 0.25 5.23
CA ALA A 105 -1.78 1.44 5.28
C ALA A 105 -2.36 1.63 6.69
N ARG A 106 -2.06 2.78 7.32
CA ARG A 106 -2.61 3.23 8.59
C ARG A 106 -3.77 4.20 8.35
N VAL A 107 -5.00 3.70 8.40
CA VAL A 107 -6.19 4.45 7.99
C VAL A 107 -6.99 4.93 9.20
N HIS A 108 -6.91 6.22 9.53
CA HIS A 108 -7.55 6.81 10.72
C HIS A 108 -8.77 7.68 10.42
N GLY A 109 -9.14 7.85 9.17
CA GLY A 109 -10.26 8.72 8.78
C GLY A 109 -10.68 8.44 7.34
N HIS A 110 -11.07 9.49 6.61
CA HIS A 110 -11.55 9.33 5.24
C HIS A 110 -10.44 8.84 4.29
N ALA A 111 -10.73 7.79 3.53
CA ALA A 111 -9.94 7.31 2.40
C ALA A 111 -10.85 7.28 1.16
N PHE A 112 -10.85 8.38 0.37
CA PHE A 112 -11.77 8.56 -0.74
C PHE A 112 -11.03 8.53 -2.08
N ALA A 113 -11.69 8.02 -3.12
CA ALA A 113 -11.17 7.97 -4.48
C ALA A 113 -9.71 7.46 -4.53
N GLY A 114 -8.75 8.28 -4.97
CA GLY A 114 -7.33 7.94 -4.97
C GLY A 114 -6.79 7.50 -3.62
N GLY A 115 -7.36 7.97 -2.49
CA GLY A 115 -7.02 7.50 -1.14
C GLY A 115 -7.34 6.02 -0.94
N MET A 116 -8.47 5.52 -1.47
CA MET A 116 -8.75 4.08 -1.51
C MET A 116 -7.75 3.33 -2.40
N GLY A 117 -7.28 3.95 -3.48
CA GLY A 117 -6.21 3.40 -4.32
C GLY A 117 -4.93 3.15 -3.53
N LEU A 118 -4.50 4.09 -2.68
CA LEU A 118 -3.35 3.92 -1.80
C LEU A 118 -3.56 2.79 -0.78
N VAL A 119 -4.73 2.74 -0.13
CA VAL A 119 -5.07 1.66 0.82
C VAL A 119 -5.00 0.29 0.13
N SER A 120 -5.58 0.18 -1.07
CA SER A 120 -5.64 -1.07 -1.84
C SER A 120 -4.29 -1.48 -2.44
N ALA A 121 -3.37 -0.53 -2.66
CA ALA A 121 -2.03 -0.82 -3.19
C ALA A 121 -1.03 -1.21 -2.10
N CYS A 122 -1.35 -1.01 -0.81
CA CYS A 122 -0.55 -1.54 0.29
C CYS A 122 -0.82 -3.04 0.50
N ASP A 123 0.18 -3.76 1.01
CA ASP A 123 0.05 -5.20 1.31
C ASP A 123 -0.91 -5.47 2.47
N ILE A 124 -0.89 -4.61 3.48
CA ILE A 124 -1.72 -4.72 4.68
C ILE A 124 -2.41 -3.37 4.92
N ALA A 125 -3.67 -3.41 5.32
CA ALA A 125 -4.42 -2.22 5.70
C ALA A 125 -5.10 -2.42 7.06
N VAL A 126 -4.87 -1.47 7.98
CA VAL A 126 -5.53 -1.41 9.29
C VAL A 126 -6.28 -0.09 9.38
N ALA A 127 -7.56 -0.14 9.74
CA ALA A 127 -8.39 1.04 9.82
C ALA A 127 -8.94 1.29 11.23
N ALA A 128 -9.07 2.56 11.59
CA ALA A 128 -9.85 2.95 12.76
C ALA A 128 -11.34 2.68 12.53
N PHE A 129 -12.12 2.46 13.59
CA PHE A 129 -13.56 2.24 13.48
C PHE A 129 -14.31 3.40 12.79
N GLU A 130 -13.77 4.61 12.93
CA GLU A 130 -14.33 5.84 12.36
C GLU A 130 -13.93 6.07 10.89
N ALA A 131 -13.10 5.19 10.31
CA ALA A 131 -12.68 5.34 8.93
C ALA A 131 -13.85 5.16 7.96
N GLU A 132 -13.90 6.03 6.96
CA GLU A 132 -14.89 5.99 5.89
C GLU A 132 -14.23 5.90 4.53
N PHE A 133 -14.87 5.18 3.63
CA PHE A 133 -14.40 4.88 2.29
C PHE A 133 -15.43 5.30 1.25
N CYS A 134 -14.98 5.76 0.07
CA CYS A 134 -15.88 6.15 -1.00
C CYS A 134 -15.16 6.16 -2.36
N LEU A 135 -15.81 5.62 -3.39
CA LEU A 135 -15.40 5.71 -4.79
C LEU A 135 -16.39 6.64 -5.50
N SER A 136 -16.17 7.95 -5.36
CA SER A 136 -17.15 8.98 -5.74
C SER A 136 -17.06 9.43 -7.21
N GLU A 137 -16.15 8.88 -8.00
CA GLU A 137 -15.82 9.31 -9.35
C GLU A 137 -17.03 9.39 -10.27
N VAL A 138 -17.92 8.41 -10.23
CA VAL A 138 -19.11 8.36 -11.09
C VAL A 138 -20.08 9.52 -10.85
N ARG A 139 -20.08 10.11 -9.64
CA ARG A 139 -20.94 11.26 -9.29
C ARG A 139 -20.57 12.54 -10.01
N ILE A 140 -19.35 12.60 -10.56
CA ILE A 140 -18.86 13.74 -11.32
C ILE A 140 -18.52 13.37 -12.77
N GLY A 141 -19.04 12.21 -13.25
CA GLY A 141 -18.85 11.76 -14.62
C GLY A 141 -17.45 11.20 -14.92
N LEU A 142 -16.69 10.82 -13.88
CA LEU A 142 -15.40 10.16 -14.00
C LEU A 142 -15.50 8.68 -13.65
N ILE A 143 -14.39 7.95 -13.85
CA ILE A 143 -14.26 6.54 -13.48
C ILE A 143 -13.01 6.32 -12.62
N PRO A 144 -13.02 5.38 -11.66
CA PRO A 144 -11.85 5.07 -10.82
C PRO A 144 -10.81 4.21 -11.57
N ALA A 145 -10.36 4.67 -12.76
CA ALA A 145 -9.57 3.84 -13.68
C ALA A 145 -8.18 3.51 -13.15
N THR A 146 -7.43 4.51 -12.67
CA THR A 146 -6.04 4.32 -12.21
C THR A 146 -5.94 3.49 -10.94
N ILE A 147 -6.92 3.62 -10.04
CA ILE A 147 -7.00 2.85 -8.79
C ILE A 147 -7.69 1.49 -8.97
N GLY A 148 -8.48 1.35 -10.03
CA GLY A 148 -9.36 0.19 -10.26
C GLY A 148 -8.67 -1.17 -10.15
N PRO A 149 -7.51 -1.40 -10.74
CA PRO A 149 -6.80 -2.67 -10.62
C PRO A 149 -6.55 -3.10 -9.17
N TYR A 150 -6.08 -2.18 -8.33
CA TYR A 150 -5.77 -2.44 -6.92
C TYR A 150 -7.03 -2.64 -6.09
N VAL A 151 -8.04 -1.78 -6.29
CA VAL A 151 -9.32 -1.86 -5.57
C VAL A 151 -10.05 -3.16 -5.89
N VAL A 152 -10.09 -3.56 -7.17
CA VAL A 152 -10.74 -4.83 -7.57
C VAL A 152 -9.97 -6.03 -7.03
N ALA A 153 -8.63 -5.97 -6.98
CA ALA A 153 -7.82 -7.03 -6.38
C ALA A 153 -8.09 -7.16 -4.87
N ALA A 154 -8.22 -6.03 -4.14
CA ALA A 154 -8.42 -6.02 -2.70
C ALA A 154 -9.83 -6.47 -2.29
N MET A 155 -10.91 -5.91 -2.86
CA MET A 155 -12.27 -6.18 -2.39
C MET A 155 -13.12 -7.04 -3.34
N GLY A 156 -12.53 -7.51 -4.43
CA GLY A 156 -13.18 -8.36 -5.44
C GLY A 156 -14.15 -7.62 -6.35
N ALA A 157 -14.42 -8.21 -7.52
CA ALA A 157 -15.27 -7.60 -8.54
C ALA A 157 -16.71 -7.31 -8.04
N ARG A 158 -17.27 -8.19 -7.22
CA ARG A 158 -18.66 -8.05 -6.76
C ARG A 158 -18.86 -6.81 -5.88
N ALA A 159 -17.99 -6.55 -4.91
CA ALA A 159 -18.04 -5.36 -4.09
C ALA A 159 -17.68 -4.11 -4.90
N SER A 160 -16.69 -4.21 -5.80
CA SER A 160 -16.30 -3.12 -6.71
C SER A 160 -17.46 -2.66 -7.59
N HIS A 161 -18.26 -3.57 -8.16
CA HIS A 161 -19.48 -3.22 -8.90
C HIS A 161 -20.41 -2.35 -8.08
N ARG A 162 -20.69 -2.71 -6.82
CA ARG A 162 -21.57 -1.93 -5.96
C ARG A 162 -21.01 -0.52 -5.76
N TYR A 163 -19.81 -0.43 -5.18
CA TYR A 163 -19.29 0.85 -4.68
C TYR A 163 -18.76 1.78 -5.78
N MET A 164 -18.23 1.25 -6.88
CA MET A 164 -17.84 2.06 -8.04
C MET A 164 -19.03 2.62 -8.82
N LEU A 165 -20.16 1.87 -8.87
CA LEU A 165 -21.36 2.31 -9.60
C LEU A 165 -22.26 3.24 -8.78
N THR A 166 -22.34 3.04 -7.48
CA THR A 166 -23.20 3.88 -6.61
C THR A 166 -22.48 5.12 -6.09
N GLY A 167 -21.16 5.04 -5.92
CA GLY A 167 -20.38 6.07 -5.24
C GLY A 167 -20.80 6.27 -3.79
N GLU A 168 -21.53 5.32 -3.18
CA GLU A 168 -21.95 5.41 -1.78
C GLU A 168 -20.77 5.31 -0.83
N ARG A 169 -20.88 5.95 0.33
CA ARG A 169 -19.93 5.79 1.42
C ARG A 169 -20.18 4.52 2.19
N PHE A 170 -19.11 3.95 2.73
CA PHE A 170 -19.19 2.82 3.65
C PHE A 170 -18.12 2.96 4.74
N GLY A 171 -18.42 2.41 5.92
CA GLY A 171 -17.53 2.49 7.08
C GLY A 171 -16.54 1.33 7.17
N ALA A 172 -15.71 1.39 8.20
CA ALA A 172 -14.64 0.42 8.47
C ALA A 172 -15.15 -1.03 8.59
N ALA A 173 -16.28 -1.25 9.24
CA ALA A 173 -16.86 -2.60 9.39
C ALA A 173 -17.20 -3.23 8.04
N GLU A 174 -17.76 -2.47 7.12
CA GLU A 174 -18.02 -2.94 5.75
C GLU A 174 -16.72 -3.13 4.97
N ALA A 175 -15.76 -2.21 5.10
CA ALA A 175 -14.45 -2.34 4.49
C ALA A 175 -13.74 -3.64 4.90
N TYR A 176 -13.81 -4.00 6.18
CA TYR A 176 -13.32 -5.27 6.71
C TYR A 176 -14.08 -6.46 6.12
N ARG A 177 -15.42 -6.40 6.11
CA ARG A 177 -16.27 -7.49 5.59
C ARG A 177 -16.00 -7.82 4.12
N ILE A 178 -15.69 -6.81 3.30
CA ILE A 178 -15.42 -6.99 1.87
C ILE A 178 -13.93 -7.20 1.54
N GLY A 179 -13.05 -7.21 2.53
CA GLY A 179 -11.62 -7.46 2.37
C GLY A 179 -10.80 -6.25 1.94
N LEU A 180 -11.37 -5.03 1.92
CA LEU A 180 -10.61 -3.80 1.62
C LEU A 180 -9.57 -3.49 2.70
N VAL A 181 -9.90 -3.75 3.97
CA VAL A 181 -8.97 -3.66 5.09
C VAL A 181 -8.91 -5.01 5.81
N HIS A 182 -7.73 -5.31 6.37
CA HIS A 182 -7.47 -6.58 7.04
C HIS A 182 -7.94 -6.58 8.48
N GLU A 183 -7.93 -5.41 9.12
CA GLU A 183 -8.29 -5.26 10.52
C GLU A 183 -8.93 -3.89 10.77
N ILE A 184 -9.76 -3.83 11.83
CA ILE A 184 -10.35 -2.60 12.34
C ILE A 184 -10.13 -2.52 13.85
N THR A 185 -9.84 -1.32 14.37
CA THR A 185 -9.51 -1.10 15.78
C THR A 185 -10.00 0.29 16.25
N PRO A 186 -10.16 0.53 17.55
CA PRO A 186 -10.35 1.90 18.04
C PRO A 186 -9.19 2.81 17.62
N ALA A 187 -9.48 4.09 17.33
CA ALA A 187 -8.48 5.03 16.81
C ALA A 187 -7.25 5.16 17.73
N GLU A 188 -7.47 5.13 19.05
CA GLU A 188 -6.41 5.20 20.06
C GLU A 188 -5.51 3.96 20.13
N LYS A 189 -5.92 2.85 19.51
CA LYS A 189 -5.16 1.60 19.43
C LYS A 189 -4.55 1.34 18.06
N LEU A 190 -4.74 2.24 17.11
CA LEU A 190 -4.32 2.02 15.73
C LEU A 190 -2.79 1.87 15.63
N ASP A 191 -2.03 2.70 16.33
CA ASP A 191 -0.58 2.64 16.31
C ASP A 191 -0.05 1.39 17.02
N GLU A 192 -0.59 1.05 18.19
CA GLU A 192 -0.25 -0.18 18.91
C GLU A 192 -0.45 -1.41 18.01
N ARG A 193 -1.57 -1.47 17.28
CA ARG A 193 -1.85 -2.61 16.41
C ARG A 193 -0.90 -2.69 15.21
N ILE A 194 -0.53 -1.55 14.64
CA ILE A 194 0.46 -1.50 13.56
C ILE A 194 1.84 -1.94 14.05
N ASP A 195 2.25 -1.50 15.24
CA ASP A 195 3.51 -1.91 15.87
C ASP A 195 3.57 -3.42 16.09
N GLU A 196 2.47 -4.06 16.55
CA GLU A 196 2.38 -5.51 16.67
C GLU A 196 2.59 -6.23 15.32
N LEU A 197 1.98 -5.74 14.24
CA LEU A 197 2.17 -6.29 12.89
C LEU A 197 3.62 -6.10 12.41
N LEU A 198 4.19 -4.93 12.67
CA LEU A 198 5.58 -4.62 12.29
C LEU A 198 6.58 -5.55 12.99
N ILE A 199 6.35 -5.96 14.25
CA ILE A 199 7.20 -6.95 14.95
C ILE A 199 7.26 -8.26 14.14
N HIS A 200 6.14 -8.72 13.59
CA HIS A 200 6.13 -9.93 12.76
C HIS A 200 6.83 -9.70 11.42
N VAL A 201 6.62 -8.55 10.79
CA VAL A 201 7.22 -8.21 9.50
C VAL A 201 8.74 -8.09 9.62
N VAL A 202 9.26 -7.29 10.55
CA VAL A 202 10.70 -7.02 10.63
C VAL A 202 11.54 -8.22 11.09
N THR A 203 10.91 -9.25 11.65
CA THR A 203 11.58 -10.51 11.99
C THR A 203 11.71 -11.47 10.81
N GLY A 204 11.00 -11.23 9.70
CA GLY A 204 11.13 -11.97 8.45
C GLY A 204 12.40 -11.59 7.66
N GLY A 205 12.82 -12.47 6.75
CA GLY A 205 13.92 -12.19 5.81
C GLY A 205 13.45 -11.25 4.71
N SER A 206 14.25 -10.23 4.40
CA SER A 206 13.87 -9.20 3.41
C SER A 206 13.72 -9.77 2.00
N ALA A 207 14.64 -10.66 1.59
CA ALA A 207 14.53 -11.32 0.29
C ALA A 207 13.33 -12.29 0.24
N ALA A 208 13.02 -12.97 1.36
CA ALA A 208 11.86 -13.84 1.44
C ALA A 208 10.54 -13.04 1.31
N HIS A 209 10.45 -11.86 1.92
CA HIS A 209 9.28 -10.96 1.73
C HIS A 209 9.11 -10.56 0.27
N ALA A 210 10.17 -10.08 -0.38
CA ALA A 210 10.14 -9.69 -1.78
C ALA A 210 9.69 -10.85 -2.69
N GLN A 211 10.25 -12.05 -2.48
CA GLN A 211 9.87 -13.25 -3.23
C GLN A 211 8.43 -13.71 -2.93
N THR A 212 7.96 -13.53 -1.70
CA THR A 212 6.59 -13.88 -1.31
C THR A 212 5.58 -12.97 -1.99
N LYS A 213 5.83 -11.64 -2.06
CA LYS A 213 4.95 -10.71 -2.78
C LYS A 213 4.81 -11.11 -4.26
N THR A 214 5.92 -11.31 -4.95
CA THR A 214 5.89 -11.74 -6.36
C THR A 214 5.28 -13.12 -6.57
N LEU A 215 5.37 -14.02 -5.57
CA LEU A 215 4.73 -15.33 -5.61
C LEU A 215 3.21 -15.21 -5.49
N ILE A 216 2.72 -14.34 -4.59
CA ILE A 216 1.28 -14.09 -4.42
C ILE A 216 0.67 -13.59 -5.73
N ASP A 217 1.30 -12.60 -6.38
CA ASP A 217 0.84 -12.05 -7.65
C ASP A 217 0.81 -13.12 -8.76
N LEU A 218 1.86 -13.93 -8.85
CA LEU A 218 1.91 -15.03 -9.81
C LEU A 218 0.76 -16.01 -9.60
N ILE A 219 0.53 -16.45 -8.37
CA ILE A 219 -0.50 -17.43 -8.02
C ILE A 219 -1.89 -16.86 -8.30
N ALA A 220 -2.13 -15.60 -7.90
CA ALA A 220 -3.43 -14.94 -8.07
C ALA A 220 -3.83 -14.79 -9.55
N GLN A 221 -2.87 -14.70 -10.46
CA GLN A 221 -3.09 -14.48 -11.89
C GLN A 221 -2.96 -15.77 -12.75
N SER A 222 -2.59 -16.89 -12.15
CA SER A 222 -2.29 -18.13 -12.88
C SER A 222 -3.29 -19.24 -12.58
N PRO A 223 -3.71 -20.02 -13.59
CA PRO A 223 -4.47 -21.25 -13.34
C PRO A 223 -3.58 -22.30 -12.68
N LEU A 224 -4.16 -23.09 -11.78
CA LEU A 224 -3.45 -24.22 -11.17
C LEU A 224 -3.25 -25.34 -12.21
N ASN A 225 -2.04 -25.39 -12.77
CA ASN A 225 -1.63 -26.36 -13.79
C ASN A 225 -0.16 -26.77 -13.59
N GLN A 226 0.35 -27.67 -14.45
CA GLN A 226 1.72 -28.17 -14.35
C GLN A 226 2.77 -27.06 -14.42
N THR A 227 2.57 -26.05 -15.25
CA THR A 227 3.49 -24.90 -15.40
C THR A 227 3.61 -24.14 -14.09
N LEU A 228 2.50 -23.84 -13.41
CA LEU A 228 2.55 -23.16 -12.11
C LEU A 228 3.21 -24.02 -11.03
N ILE A 229 2.95 -25.34 -11.03
CA ILE A 229 3.58 -26.29 -10.09
C ILE A 229 5.11 -26.28 -10.27
N GLU A 230 5.61 -26.34 -11.49
CA GLU A 230 7.03 -26.31 -11.80
C GLU A 230 7.67 -24.97 -11.45
N GLU A 231 6.98 -23.86 -11.73
CA GLU A 231 7.48 -22.51 -11.36
C GLU A 231 7.56 -22.34 -9.85
N THR A 232 6.54 -22.76 -9.09
CA THR A 232 6.57 -22.64 -7.62
C THR A 232 7.64 -23.53 -7.01
N ALA A 233 7.87 -24.74 -7.54
CA ALA A 233 8.96 -25.63 -7.13
C ALA A 233 10.33 -24.98 -7.44
N THR A 234 10.47 -24.35 -8.59
CA THR A 234 11.69 -23.64 -8.99
C THR A 234 12.00 -22.48 -8.06
N ARG A 235 10.98 -21.66 -7.71
CA ARG A 235 11.14 -20.53 -6.79
C ARG A 235 11.59 -20.97 -5.41
N ILE A 236 10.91 -21.94 -4.79
CA ILE A 236 11.31 -22.40 -3.46
C ILE A 236 12.70 -23.05 -3.47
N ALA A 237 13.08 -23.75 -4.53
CA ALA A 237 14.43 -24.33 -4.65
C ALA A 237 15.50 -23.23 -4.67
N LYS A 238 15.28 -22.14 -5.43
CA LYS A 238 16.18 -20.98 -5.46
C LYS A 238 16.30 -20.29 -4.11
N VAL A 239 15.18 -20.05 -3.44
CA VAL A 239 15.15 -19.40 -2.12
C VAL A 239 15.88 -20.26 -1.08
N ARG A 240 15.66 -21.58 -1.04
CA ARG A 240 16.39 -22.48 -0.15
C ARG A 240 17.93 -22.49 -0.38
N ALA A 241 18.34 -22.28 -1.62
CA ALA A 241 19.75 -22.22 -2.00
C ALA A 241 20.42 -20.87 -1.75
N SER A 242 19.64 -19.81 -1.47
CA SER A 242 20.17 -18.47 -1.17
C SER A 242 20.83 -18.41 0.21
N ASP A 243 21.65 -17.38 0.43
CA ASP A 243 22.33 -17.17 1.72
C ASP A 243 21.32 -16.90 2.83
N GLU A 244 20.27 -16.09 2.57
CA GLU A 244 19.19 -15.84 3.52
C GLU A 244 18.42 -17.14 3.85
N GLY A 245 18.07 -17.93 2.85
CA GLY A 245 17.37 -19.20 3.05
C GLY A 245 18.20 -20.21 3.84
N ARG A 246 19.51 -20.32 3.57
CA ARG A 246 20.42 -21.18 4.32
C ARG A 246 20.59 -20.73 5.77
N GLU A 247 20.77 -19.42 6.00
CA GLU A 247 20.85 -18.84 7.34
C GLU A 247 19.55 -19.07 8.12
N GLY A 248 18.38 -18.82 7.50
CA GLY A 248 17.08 -19.04 8.10
C GLY A 248 16.89 -20.50 8.56
N ILE A 249 17.21 -21.47 7.70
CA ILE A 249 17.15 -22.90 8.03
C ILE A 249 18.13 -23.24 9.15
N ARG A 250 19.38 -22.75 9.06
CA ARG A 250 20.40 -23.00 10.08
C ARG A 250 19.98 -22.45 11.44
N SER A 251 19.59 -21.19 11.50
CA SER A 251 19.18 -20.54 12.75
C SER A 251 17.99 -21.27 13.42
N PHE A 252 17.02 -21.73 12.62
CA PHE A 252 15.90 -22.51 13.10
C PHE A 252 16.33 -23.85 13.73
N LEU A 253 17.22 -24.60 13.07
CA LEU A 253 17.75 -25.88 13.57
C LEU A 253 18.62 -25.68 14.83
N GLU A 254 19.37 -24.60 14.89
CA GLU A 254 20.22 -24.23 16.03
C GLU A 254 19.42 -23.53 17.17
N LYS A 255 18.12 -23.31 17.00
CA LYS A 255 17.24 -22.63 17.97
C LYS A 255 17.74 -21.23 18.37
N ARG A 256 18.28 -20.47 17.45
CA ARG A 256 18.71 -19.08 17.61
C ARG A 256 17.96 -18.14 16.69
N LYS A 257 18.06 -16.85 16.94
CA LYS A 257 17.58 -15.83 16.00
C LYS A 257 18.48 -15.83 14.74
N PRO A 258 17.89 -15.64 13.54
CA PRO A 258 18.69 -15.40 12.33
C PRO A 258 19.42 -14.07 12.41
N ASN A 259 20.47 -13.92 11.62
CA ASN A 259 21.39 -12.77 11.67
C ASN A 259 20.76 -11.42 11.28
N TRP A 260 19.60 -11.43 10.60
CA TRP A 260 18.86 -10.21 10.26
C TRP A 260 17.92 -9.74 11.36
N VAL A 261 17.72 -10.51 12.42
CA VAL A 261 16.94 -10.10 13.61
C VAL A 261 17.93 -9.57 14.65
N PRO A 262 17.86 -8.27 15.02
CA PRO A 262 18.74 -7.72 16.05
C PRO A 262 18.71 -8.53 17.33
N GLY A 263 19.89 -8.72 17.95
CA GLY A 263 19.99 -9.23 19.32
C GLY A 263 19.29 -8.27 20.30
N GLU A 264 18.90 -8.78 21.44
CA GLU A 264 18.37 -7.98 22.56
C GLU A 264 19.41 -7.01 23.09
#